data_b5109dec8395407fd8ec098eccf4e99b
#
_entry.id   b5109dec8395407fd8ec098eccf4e99b
#
_cell.length_a   1.000
_cell.length_b   1.000
_cell.length_c   1.000
_cell.angle_alpha   90.00
_cell.angle_beta   90.00
_cell.angle_gamma   90.00
#
_symmetry.space_group_name_H-M   'P 1'
#
loop_
_entity.id
_entity.type
_entity.pdbx_description
1 polymer ?
#
loop_
_entity_poly.entity_id
_entity_poly.type
_entity_poly.pdbx_seq_one_letter_code
_entity_poly.pdbx_strand_id
1 'polypeptide(L)'
;ISCSLVGSEMCIRDSIYCGDPVFNAIMGETERACREHKIDFQYDLEIPQKLKLDPVAVCSILSNLTRNAVAAAEMTERAEEFLTVKAAVKGDYLHICVENSRTKKAPKKTERKGYGLEILRDLVERNHGQIDIQPGEGSFRVDVTVENF
;
A
#
# COMPACT_ATOMS: atom_id res chain seq x y z
N ILE A 1 -4.56 8.39 16.04
CA ILE A 1 -5.03 9.45 15.63
C ILE A 1 -6.31 9.44 14.99
N SER A 2 -7.25 9.80 15.56
CA SER A 2 -8.52 9.66 15.08
C SER A 2 -8.94 10.76 14.25
N CYS A 3 -8.40 10.88 13.15
CA CYS A 3 -8.79 11.86 12.25
C CYS A 3 -10.23 11.73 11.86
N SER A 4 -10.71 10.54 11.86
CA SER A 4 -12.07 10.36 11.42
C SER A 4 -13.08 11.06 12.27
N LEU A 5 -12.72 11.44 13.44
CA LEU A 5 -13.65 12.08 14.30
C LEU A 5 -13.78 13.56 14.08
N VAL A 6 -12.84 14.13 13.43
CA VAL A 6 -12.86 15.53 13.26
C VAL A 6 -13.44 15.88 11.94
N GLY A 7 -13.80 17.03 11.72
CA GLY A 7 -14.36 17.44 10.49
C GLY A 7 -13.46 17.00 9.37
N SER A 8 -14.01 16.43 8.38
CA SER A 8 -13.24 15.87 7.35
C SER A 8 -12.27 16.79 6.68
N GLU A 9 -12.55 18.01 6.56
CA GLU A 9 -11.64 18.88 5.90
C GLU A 9 -10.38 19.05 6.65
N MET A 10 -10.48 19.21 7.94
CA MET A 10 -9.31 19.37 8.72
C MET A 10 -8.50 18.13 8.68
N CYS A 11 -9.11 17.02 8.75
CA CYS A 11 -8.41 15.79 8.71
C CYS A 11 -7.64 15.61 7.43
N ILE A 12 -8.23 15.95 6.35
CA ILE A 12 -7.58 15.78 5.08
C ILE A 12 -6.34 16.60 5.01
N ARG A 13 -6.39 17.79 5.49
CA ARG A 13 -5.27 18.61 5.42
C ARG A 13 -4.20 18.27 6.40
N ASP A 14 -4.58 17.91 7.56
CA ASP A 14 -3.65 17.65 8.63
C ASP A 14 -3.40 16.19 8.94
N SER A 15 -3.84 15.30 8.08
CA SER A 15 -3.66 13.89 8.35
C SER A 15 -2.20 13.51 8.29
N ILE A 16 -1.71 12.91 9.33
CA ILE A 16 -0.34 12.47 9.38
C ILE A 16 -0.33 10.99 9.69
N TYR A 17 0.11 10.19 8.75
CA TYR A 17 0.17 8.77 8.95
C TYR A 17 1.54 8.35 9.49
N CYS A 18 2.57 9.07 9.11
CA CYS A 18 3.91 8.75 9.56
C CYS A 18 4.82 9.94 9.35
N GLY A 19 6.11 9.76 9.58
CA GLY A 19 7.05 10.87 9.50
C GLY A 19 7.58 11.19 8.13
N ASP A 20 7.28 10.39 7.13
CA ASP A 20 7.79 10.64 5.79
C ASP A 20 6.73 11.32 4.93
N PRO A 21 7.02 12.48 4.35
CA PRO A 21 5.99 13.22 3.61
C PRO A 21 5.49 12.53 2.34
N VAL A 22 6.36 11.81 1.64
CA VAL A 22 5.95 11.13 0.43
C VAL A 22 5.02 9.97 0.79
N PHE A 23 5.39 9.22 1.82
CA PHE A 23 4.59 8.11 2.28
C PHE A 23 3.22 8.63 2.75
N ASN A 24 3.22 9.76 3.46
CA ASN A 24 1.98 10.36 3.92
C ASN A 24 1.06 10.73 2.77
N ALA A 25 1.61 11.31 1.72
CA ALA A 25 0.79 11.73 0.60
C ALA A 25 0.12 10.54 -0.07
N ILE A 26 0.86 9.45 -0.22
CA ILE A 26 0.31 8.28 -0.87
C ILE A 26 -0.73 7.60 0.02
N MET A 27 -0.50 7.59 1.33
CA MET A 27 -1.48 7.02 2.24
C MET A 27 -2.78 7.83 2.20
N GLY A 28 -2.67 9.14 2.07
CA GLY A 28 -3.86 9.98 1.95
C GLY A 28 -4.65 9.68 0.70
N GLU A 29 -3.96 9.48 -0.42
CA GLU A 29 -4.63 9.14 -1.66
C GLU A 29 -5.26 7.77 -1.56
N THR A 30 -4.59 6.85 -0.92
CA THR A 30 -5.10 5.49 -0.78
C THR A 30 -6.35 5.49 0.09
N GLU A 31 -6.33 6.24 1.16
CA GLU A 31 -7.50 6.31 2.03
C GLU A 31 -8.69 6.91 1.29
N ARG A 32 -8.44 7.92 0.47
CA ARG A 32 -9.50 8.55 -0.27
C ARG A 32 -10.11 7.56 -1.28
N ALA A 33 -9.25 6.83 -1.99
CA ALA A 33 -9.72 5.84 -2.94
C ALA A 33 -10.52 4.75 -2.26
N CYS A 34 -10.06 4.30 -1.09
CA CYS A 34 -10.77 3.27 -0.37
C CYS A 34 -12.13 3.77 0.09
N ARG A 35 -12.18 5.03 0.48
CA ARG A 35 -13.46 5.58 0.94
C ARG A 35 -14.44 5.66 -0.22
N GLU A 36 -13.97 6.01 -1.40
CA GLU A 36 -14.85 6.10 -2.55
C GLU A 36 -15.41 4.76 -2.94
N HIS A 37 -14.64 3.70 -2.76
CA HIS A 37 -15.10 2.36 -3.13
C HIS A 37 -15.58 1.55 -1.94
N LYS A 38 -15.70 2.20 -0.79
CA LYS A 38 -16.20 1.54 0.41
C LYS A 38 -15.35 0.35 0.81
N ILE A 39 -14.04 0.48 0.68
CA ILE A 39 -13.11 -0.54 1.10
C ILE A 39 -12.67 -0.22 2.52
N ASP A 40 -12.66 -1.21 3.39
CA ASP A 40 -12.26 -1.03 4.77
C ASP A 40 -10.75 -0.88 4.80
N PHE A 41 -10.26 0.31 5.07
CA PHE A 41 -8.83 0.60 5.01
C PHE A 41 -8.25 0.69 6.41
N GLN A 42 -7.18 -0.08 6.65
CA GLN A 42 -6.51 -0.05 7.93
C GLN A 42 -5.02 0.08 7.69
N TYR A 43 -4.31 0.70 8.59
CA TYR A 43 -2.88 0.85 8.43
C TYR A 43 -2.18 0.84 9.79
N ASP A 44 -0.91 0.45 9.76
CA ASP A 44 -0.08 0.41 10.95
C ASP A 44 1.30 0.79 10.47
N LEU A 45 1.71 2.03 10.75
CA LEU A 45 2.96 2.55 10.23
C LEU A 45 3.91 2.95 11.33
N GLU A 46 5.15 2.50 11.24
CA GLU A 46 6.17 2.86 12.19
C GLU A 46 7.31 3.49 11.41
N ILE A 47 7.08 4.63 10.85
CA ILE A 47 8.07 5.37 10.09
C ILE A 47 8.20 6.73 10.75
N PRO A 48 9.10 6.84 11.71
CA PRO A 48 9.19 8.06 12.52
C PRO A 48 9.71 9.29 11.83
N GLN A 49 10.46 9.14 10.80
CA GLN A 49 10.99 10.30 10.14
C GLN A 49 11.18 10.04 8.66
N LYS A 50 11.56 11.07 7.95
CA LYS A 50 11.72 10.95 6.52
C LYS A 50 12.64 9.80 6.19
N LEU A 51 12.27 9.05 5.18
CA LEU A 51 13.06 7.91 4.76
C LEU A 51 14.31 8.37 4.05
N LYS A 52 15.35 7.57 4.12
CA LYS A 52 16.60 7.90 3.46
C LYS A 52 16.57 7.43 2.02
N LEU A 53 15.64 6.57 1.70
CA LEU A 53 15.49 6.07 0.36
C LEU A 53 15.08 7.21 -0.56
N ASP A 54 15.44 7.14 -1.82
CA ASP A 54 15.10 8.13 -2.80
C ASP A 54 13.58 8.34 -2.82
N PRO A 55 13.11 9.56 -2.68
CA PRO A 55 11.67 9.81 -2.68
C PRO A 55 10.96 9.31 -3.92
N VAL A 56 11.62 9.33 -5.07
CA VAL A 56 11.01 8.84 -6.29
C VAL A 56 10.81 7.34 -6.19
N ALA A 57 11.77 6.63 -5.58
CA ALA A 57 11.66 5.20 -5.40
C ALA A 57 10.52 4.88 -4.44
N VAL A 58 10.43 5.63 -3.34
CA VAL A 58 9.36 5.42 -2.37
C VAL A 58 8.01 5.62 -3.04
N CYS A 59 7.90 6.69 -3.80
CA CYS A 59 6.64 7.01 -4.48
C CYS A 59 6.27 5.91 -5.45
N SER A 60 7.22 5.45 -6.26
CA SER A 60 6.92 4.44 -7.26
C SER A 60 6.56 3.10 -6.65
N ILE A 61 7.30 2.68 -5.66
CA ILE A 61 7.03 1.39 -5.04
C ILE A 61 5.69 1.41 -4.31
N LEU A 62 5.48 2.40 -3.47
CA LEU A 62 4.28 2.44 -2.66
C LEU A 62 3.04 2.68 -3.52
N SER A 63 3.14 3.54 -4.53
CA SER A 63 2.00 3.79 -5.40
C SER A 63 1.60 2.53 -6.15
N ASN A 64 2.58 1.78 -6.63
CA ASN A 64 2.26 0.56 -7.34
C ASN A 64 1.62 -0.46 -6.41
N LEU A 65 2.11 -0.56 -5.19
CA LEU A 65 1.53 -1.50 -4.23
C LEU A 65 0.09 -1.13 -3.92
N THR A 66 -0.15 0.13 -3.62
CA THR A 66 -1.48 0.54 -3.18
C THR A 66 -2.47 0.54 -4.32
N ARG A 67 -2.06 0.94 -5.53
CA ARG A 67 -2.99 0.93 -6.64
C ARG A 67 -3.40 -0.47 -7.03
N ASN A 68 -2.45 -1.41 -6.99
CA ASN A 68 -2.78 -2.79 -7.29
C ASN A 68 -3.73 -3.33 -6.25
N ALA A 69 -3.52 -2.96 -4.99
CA ALA A 69 -4.36 -3.45 -3.90
C ALA A 69 -5.78 -2.90 -3.99
N VAL A 70 -5.90 -1.61 -4.30
CA VAL A 70 -7.22 -0.99 -4.41
C VAL A 70 -7.97 -1.61 -5.58
N ALA A 71 -7.29 -1.80 -6.72
CA ALA A 71 -7.94 -2.36 -7.89
C ALA A 71 -8.45 -3.78 -7.61
N ALA A 72 -7.68 -4.57 -6.90
CA ALA A 72 -8.09 -5.92 -6.59
C ALA A 72 -9.24 -5.92 -5.58
N ALA A 73 -9.18 -5.06 -4.60
CA ALA A 73 -10.22 -5.01 -3.58
C ALA A 73 -11.53 -4.53 -4.16
N GLU A 74 -11.48 -3.59 -5.11
CA GLU A 74 -12.70 -3.11 -5.73
C GLU A 74 -13.44 -4.20 -6.43
N MET A 75 -12.77 -5.24 -6.87
CA MET A 75 -13.42 -6.29 -7.59
C MET A 75 -14.04 -7.35 -6.71
N THR A 76 -13.85 -7.23 -5.41
CA THR A 76 -14.41 -8.21 -4.50
C THR A 76 -15.88 -7.84 -4.32
N GLU A 77 -16.73 -8.81 -4.39
CA GLU A 77 -18.11 -8.52 -4.24
C GLU A 77 -18.49 -8.49 -2.84
N ARG A 78 -19.34 -7.70 -2.44
CA ARG A 78 -19.78 -7.67 -1.18
C ARG A 78 -19.10 -6.88 -0.22
N ALA A 79 -19.40 -6.95 0.92
CA ALA A 79 -18.97 -6.15 1.96
C ALA A 79 -17.65 -6.54 2.56
N GLU A 80 -16.98 -7.44 1.97
CA GLU A 80 -15.73 -7.88 2.54
C GLU A 80 -14.52 -7.26 1.90
N GLU A 81 -14.67 -6.11 1.33
CA GLU A 81 -13.54 -5.46 0.71
C GLU A 81 -12.67 -4.85 1.76
N PHE A 82 -11.42 -5.19 1.79
CA PHE A 82 -10.50 -4.60 2.76
C PHE A 82 -9.13 -4.38 2.16
N LEU A 83 -8.39 -3.48 2.76
CA LEU A 83 -7.02 -3.18 2.35
C LEU A 83 -6.26 -2.76 3.59
N THR A 84 -5.15 -3.40 3.85
CA THR A 84 -4.33 -3.12 5.02
C THR A 84 -2.91 -2.80 4.58
N VAL A 85 -2.34 -1.73 5.11
CA VAL A 85 -0.98 -1.34 4.81
C VAL A 85 -0.20 -1.33 6.12
N LYS A 86 0.89 -2.08 6.18
CA LYS A 86 1.75 -2.07 7.34
C LYS A 86 3.14 -1.74 6.86
N ALA A 87 3.82 -0.87 7.54
CA ALA A 87 5.16 -0.53 7.14
C ALA A 87 5.96 -0.11 8.36
N ALA A 88 7.25 -0.41 8.34
CA ALA A 88 8.11 -0.08 9.45
C ALA A 88 9.54 0.00 8.98
N VAL A 89 10.31 0.85 9.65
CA VAL A 89 11.73 0.93 9.39
C VAL A 89 12.40 0.15 10.50
N LYS A 90 13.15 -0.87 10.13
CA LYS A 90 13.87 -1.65 11.11
C LYS A 90 15.31 -1.69 10.72
N GLY A 91 16.16 -1.04 11.50
CA GLY A 91 17.57 -0.95 11.18
C GLY A 91 17.73 -0.15 9.91
N ASP A 92 18.37 -0.75 8.94
CA ASP A 92 18.63 -0.06 7.68
C ASP A 92 17.66 -0.49 6.60
N TYR A 93 16.53 -1.05 6.96
CA TYR A 93 15.58 -1.53 5.97
C TYR A 93 14.18 -1.00 6.19
N LEU A 94 13.50 -0.79 5.09
CA LEU A 94 12.10 -0.41 5.12
C LEU A 94 11.30 -1.63 4.71
N HIS A 95 10.34 -2.02 5.54
CA HIS A 95 9.47 -3.15 5.24
C HIS A 95 8.07 -2.61 4.98
N ILE A 96 7.46 -3.04 3.90
CA ILE A 96 6.10 -2.64 3.57
C ILE A 96 5.31 -3.91 3.27
N CYS A 97 4.16 -4.05 3.89
CA CYS A 97 3.29 -5.18 3.62
C CYS A 97 1.92 -4.63 3.27
N VAL A 98 1.41 -5.00 2.13
CA VAL A 98 0.07 -4.57 1.71
C VAL A 98 -0.76 -5.81 1.46
N GLU A 99 -1.90 -5.89 2.10
CA GLU A 99 -2.79 -7.03 1.94
C GLU A 99 -4.17 -6.52 1.57
N ASN A 100 -4.82 -7.17 0.63
CA ASN A 100 -6.13 -6.75 0.18
C ASN A 100 -7.02 -7.96 -0.07
N SER A 101 -8.32 -7.70 -0.05
CA SER A 101 -9.26 -8.75 -0.38
C SER A 101 -9.23 -8.95 -1.87
N ARG A 102 -9.61 -10.11 -2.32
CA ARG A 102 -9.72 -10.36 -3.74
C ARG A 102 -10.73 -11.47 -3.96
N THR A 103 -11.27 -11.53 -5.14
CA THR A 103 -12.31 -12.49 -5.42
C THR A 103 -11.68 -13.88 -5.49
N LYS A 104 -12.39 -14.83 -4.97
CA LYS A 104 -11.89 -16.16 -4.96
C LYS A 104 -11.74 -16.70 -6.37
N LYS A 105 -12.61 -16.36 -7.27
CA LYS A 105 -12.51 -16.83 -8.56
C LYS A 105 -11.47 -16.09 -9.22
N ALA A 106 -10.37 -16.55 -9.37
CA ALA A 106 -9.27 -15.91 -9.96
C ALA A 106 -9.65 -15.50 -11.34
N PRO A 107 -9.42 -14.34 -11.63
CA PRO A 107 -9.84 -13.81 -12.90
C PRO A 107 -8.91 -14.39 -13.90
N LYS A 108 -9.32 -14.83 -14.86
CA LYS A 108 -8.54 -15.38 -15.83
C LYS A 108 -7.64 -14.49 -16.35
N LYS A 109 -6.64 -14.47 -16.10
CA LYS A 109 -5.64 -13.70 -16.60
C LYS A 109 -5.85 -12.43 -17.15
N THR A 110 -5.97 -11.55 -16.54
CA THR A 110 -6.08 -10.31 -17.02
C THR A 110 -4.68 -9.95 -17.09
N GLU A 111 -4.14 -9.78 -18.09
CA GLU A 111 -2.82 -9.43 -18.26
C GLU A 111 -2.39 -8.25 -17.53
N ARG A 112 -3.14 -7.29 -17.35
CA ARG A 112 -2.76 -6.18 -16.62
C ARG A 112 -2.19 -6.43 -15.34
N LYS A 113 -2.63 -7.33 -14.68
CA LYS A 113 -2.16 -7.66 -13.40
C LYS A 113 -0.76 -8.05 -13.49
N GLY A 114 -0.36 -8.75 -14.43
CA GLY A 114 0.98 -9.21 -14.53
C GLY A 114 1.94 -8.07 -14.68
N TYR A 115 1.59 -7.09 -15.46
CA TYR A 115 2.45 -5.97 -15.66
C TYR A 115 2.70 -5.20 -14.38
N GLY A 116 1.69 -4.97 -13.61
CA GLY A 116 1.86 -4.23 -12.38
C GLY A 116 2.86 -4.88 -11.45
N LEU A 117 2.77 -6.18 -11.32
CA LEU A 117 3.67 -6.89 -10.43
C LEU A 117 5.08 -6.95 -10.98
N GLU A 118 5.22 -7.05 -12.28
CA GLU A 118 6.54 -7.07 -12.86
C GLU A 118 7.24 -5.73 -12.69
N ILE A 119 6.52 -4.65 -12.87
CA ILE A 119 7.10 -3.34 -12.69
C ILE A 119 7.51 -3.18 -11.24
N LEU A 120 6.68 -3.63 -10.33
CA LEU A 120 6.97 -3.52 -8.91
C LEU A 120 8.21 -4.33 -8.55
N ARG A 121 8.32 -5.54 -9.07
CA ARG A 121 9.45 -6.38 -8.78
C ARG A 121 10.74 -5.72 -9.27
N ASP A 122 10.68 -5.13 -10.46
CA ASP A 122 11.83 -4.48 -11.03
C ASP A 122 12.25 -3.27 -10.18
N LEU A 123 11.27 -2.51 -9.73
CA LEU A 123 11.57 -1.36 -8.90
C LEU A 123 12.21 -1.79 -7.58
N VAL A 124 11.69 -2.82 -6.98
CA VAL A 124 12.20 -3.31 -5.72
C VAL A 124 13.65 -3.81 -5.89
N GLU A 125 13.88 -4.55 -6.94
CA GLU A 125 15.22 -5.08 -7.17
C GLU A 125 16.22 -4.00 -7.47
N ARG A 126 15.81 -2.95 -8.17
CA ARG A 126 16.71 -1.86 -8.44
C ARG A 126 17.11 -1.13 -7.18
N ASN A 127 16.29 -1.22 -6.15
CA ASN A 127 16.58 -0.59 -4.90
C ASN A 127 17.13 -1.59 -3.88
N HIS A 128 17.73 -2.64 -4.39
CA HIS A 128 18.38 -3.65 -3.57
C HIS A 128 17.43 -4.26 -2.56
N GLY A 129 16.23 -4.53 -2.99
CA GLY A 129 15.23 -5.08 -2.09
C GLY A 129 14.75 -6.44 -2.52
N GLN A 130 13.78 -6.93 -1.79
CA GLN A 130 13.18 -8.21 -2.06
C GLN A 130 11.67 -8.06 -2.00
N ILE A 131 10.97 -8.86 -2.77
CA ILE A 131 9.53 -8.81 -2.79
C ILE A 131 9.02 -10.24 -2.68
N ASP A 132 7.99 -10.43 -1.87
CA ASP A 132 7.40 -11.74 -1.67
C ASP A 132 5.90 -11.59 -1.89
N ILE A 133 5.35 -12.38 -2.78
CA ILE A 133 3.94 -12.30 -3.13
C ILE A 133 3.24 -13.55 -2.63
N GLN A 134 2.22 -13.39 -1.82
CA GLN A 134 1.52 -14.51 -1.23
C GLN A 134 0.03 -14.46 -1.54
N PRO A 135 -0.40 -15.15 -2.56
CA PRO A 135 -1.82 -15.20 -2.89
C PRO A 135 -2.51 -16.17 -1.94
N GLY A 136 -3.65 -15.76 -1.42
CA GLY A 136 -4.42 -16.63 -0.56
C GLY A 136 -5.82 -16.74 -1.11
N GLU A 137 -6.69 -17.43 -0.38
CA GLU A 137 -8.04 -17.55 -0.77
C GLU A 137 -8.77 -16.35 -0.30
N GLY A 138 -9.21 -15.51 -1.13
CA GLY A 138 -9.94 -14.33 -0.71
C GLY A 138 -9.05 -13.17 -0.31
N SER A 139 -7.74 -13.34 -0.37
CA SER A 139 -6.83 -12.26 -0.03
C SER A 139 -5.56 -12.37 -0.85
N PHE A 140 -4.81 -11.28 -0.88
CA PHE A 140 -3.57 -11.23 -1.63
C PHE A 140 -2.63 -10.33 -0.86
N ARG A 141 -1.45 -10.81 -0.58
CA ARG A 141 -0.51 -10.07 0.24
C ARG A 141 0.82 -9.92 -0.48
N VAL A 142 1.41 -8.74 -0.40
CA VAL A 142 2.70 -8.46 -0.99
C VAL A 142 3.59 -7.87 0.09
N ASP A 143 4.75 -8.45 0.30
CA ASP A 143 5.72 -7.94 1.27
C ASP A 143 6.92 -7.43 0.51
N VAL A 144 7.36 -6.23 0.82
CA VAL A 144 8.51 -5.62 0.18
C VAL A 144 9.50 -5.19 1.25
N THR A 145 10.77 -5.43 1.01
CA THR A 145 11.83 -4.98 1.91
C THR A 145 12.88 -4.30 1.05
N VAL A 146 13.20 -3.07 1.33
CA VAL A 146 14.22 -2.33 0.59
C VAL A 146 15.18 -1.65 1.53
N GLU A 147 16.35 -1.34 1.04
CA GLU A 147 17.36 -0.66 1.85
C GLU A 147 16.96 0.78 2.10
N ASN A 148 17.23 1.25 3.29
CA ASN A 148 16.91 2.62 3.65
C ASN A 148 18.12 3.22 4.37
N PHE A 149 19.23 3.37 3.67
CA PHE A 149 20.40 4.01 4.26
C PHE A 149 21.09 5.01 3.33
#